data_0bd415b3f2829613bd165be5abc68626
#
_entry.id   0bd415b3f2829613bd165be5abc68626
#
_cell.length_a   1.000
_cell.length_b   1.000
_cell.length_c   1.000
_cell.angle_alpha   90.00
_cell.angle_beta   90.00
_cell.angle_gamma   90.00
#
_symmetry.space_group_name_H-M   'P 1'
#
loop_
_entity.id
_entity.type
_entity.pdbx_description
1 polymer ?
#
loop_
_entity_poly.entity_id
_entity_poly.type
_entity_poly.pdbx_seq_one_letter_code
_entity_poly.pdbx_strand_id
1 'polypeptide(L)'
;NPKVANLYSLKVTGKVQSRSCWNLDDAERYISPEDFISRIAKGLTINYNEELHKSMFDGQPIVSTIPMPAMMDIVGWKDKPEFPYRSIWSCWCTIADYDVSVNQTIYYPDLKDPYYRASLLGNKFILEYNQEPWQSHEDVSSVLANDFGIDSKVKDLHVKKQKFGKISSIDDNLRKEFLYYLTREFNVYSLGRFATWKQIILDDVVD
;
A
#
# COMPACT_ATOMS: atom_id res chain seq x y z
N ASN A 1 12.48 4.88 -20.15
CA ASN A 1 13.38 3.82 -20.63
C ASN A 1 12.91 2.46 -20.08
N PRO A 2 12.45 1.51 -20.96
CA PRO A 2 11.93 0.22 -20.54
C PRO A 2 12.89 -0.59 -19.66
N LYS A 3 14.20 -0.49 -19.90
CA LYS A 3 15.21 -1.17 -19.05
C LYS A 3 15.19 -0.68 -17.62
N VAL A 4 15.04 0.62 -17.41
CA VAL A 4 14.98 1.22 -16.06
C VAL A 4 13.69 0.80 -15.36
N ALA A 5 12.55 0.81 -16.06
CA ALA A 5 11.28 0.34 -15.51
C ALA A 5 11.31 -1.14 -15.12
N ASN A 6 11.98 -1.96 -15.93
CA ASN A 6 12.16 -3.39 -15.66
C ASN A 6 13.06 -3.62 -14.44
N LEU A 7 14.14 -2.84 -14.28
CA LEU A 7 15.01 -2.89 -13.08
C LEU A 7 14.23 -2.49 -11.82
N TYR A 8 13.45 -1.41 -11.88
CA TYR A 8 12.58 -1.01 -10.78
C TYR A 8 11.59 -2.12 -10.41
N SER A 9 10.96 -2.72 -11.42
CA SER A 9 10.04 -3.83 -11.21
C SER A 9 10.70 -5.03 -10.52
N LEU A 10 11.89 -5.42 -10.99
CA LEU A 10 12.69 -6.48 -10.38
C LEU A 10 13.04 -6.17 -8.92
N LYS A 11 13.48 -4.95 -8.63
CA LYS A 11 13.81 -4.49 -7.28
C LYS A 11 12.63 -4.62 -6.32
N VAL A 12 11.47 -4.13 -6.72
CA VAL A 12 10.30 -4.00 -5.85
C VAL A 12 9.49 -5.30 -5.73
N THR A 13 9.34 -6.04 -6.83
CA THR A 13 8.49 -7.24 -6.87
C THR A 13 9.26 -8.56 -6.93
N GLY A 14 10.56 -8.50 -7.23
CA GLY A 14 11.40 -9.67 -7.47
C GLY A 14 11.22 -10.31 -8.84
N LYS A 15 10.43 -9.70 -9.72
CA LYS A 15 10.16 -10.18 -11.07
C LYS A 15 10.30 -9.04 -12.06
N VAL A 16 10.88 -9.33 -13.23
CA VAL A 16 10.84 -8.39 -14.35
C VAL A 16 9.42 -8.36 -14.89
N GLN A 17 8.80 -7.21 -14.89
CA GLN A 17 7.48 -6.98 -15.48
C GLN A 17 7.63 -5.90 -16.54
N SER A 18 7.14 -6.18 -17.75
CA SER A 18 7.07 -5.15 -18.78
C SER A 18 6.08 -4.09 -18.35
N ARG A 19 6.59 -2.89 -18.10
CA ARG A 19 5.76 -1.73 -17.75
C ARG A 19 5.87 -0.68 -18.82
N SER A 20 4.75 -0.12 -19.23
CA SER A 20 4.73 1.12 -19.97
C SER A 20 5.03 2.27 -19.02
N CYS A 21 6.05 3.07 -19.36
CA CYS A 21 6.36 4.32 -18.65
C CYS A 21 5.94 5.54 -19.46
N TRP A 22 5.15 5.34 -20.49
CA TRP A 22 4.94 6.30 -21.55
C TRP A 22 3.56 6.97 -21.51
N ASN A 23 2.88 6.93 -20.38
CA ASN A 23 1.71 7.77 -20.27
C ASN A 23 2.17 9.19 -19.91
N LEU A 24 2.14 10.06 -20.91
CA LEU A 24 2.40 11.49 -20.78
C LEU A 24 1.10 12.29 -20.74
N ASP A 25 -0.04 11.62 -20.59
CA ASP A 25 -1.32 12.29 -20.48
C ASP A 25 -1.34 13.14 -19.20
N ASP A 26 -1.82 14.36 -19.32
CA ASP A 26 -2.07 15.24 -18.20
C ASP A 26 -3.13 14.59 -17.32
N ALA A 27 -2.82 14.42 -16.03
CA ALA A 27 -3.76 13.90 -15.05
C ALA A 27 -3.96 14.94 -13.95
N GLU A 28 -5.20 15.27 -13.67
CA GLU A 28 -5.52 16.02 -12.48
C GLU A 28 -5.25 15.16 -11.23
N ARG A 29 -4.58 15.75 -10.25
CA ARG A 29 -4.26 15.06 -9.00
C ARG A 29 -4.88 15.81 -7.84
N TYR A 30 -5.61 15.08 -7.02
CA TYR A 30 -6.24 15.62 -5.83
C TYR A 30 -5.56 15.06 -4.60
N ILE A 31 -5.36 15.93 -3.61
CA ILE A 31 -4.89 15.54 -2.30
C ILE A 31 -6.09 15.62 -1.37
N SER A 32 -6.37 14.51 -0.70
CA SER A 32 -7.44 14.52 0.31
C SER A 32 -7.06 15.47 1.45
N PRO A 33 -7.99 16.31 1.92
CA PRO A 33 -7.75 17.16 3.08
C PRO A 33 -7.42 16.32 4.31
N GLU A 34 -6.71 16.90 5.28
CA GLU A 34 -6.26 16.18 6.49
C GLU A 34 -7.42 15.57 7.29
N ASP A 35 -8.57 16.22 7.30
CA ASP A 35 -9.77 15.78 7.99
C ASP A 35 -10.71 14.89 7.14
N PHE A 36 -10.25 14.44 5.96
CA PHE A 36 -11.07 13.65 5.03
C PHE A 36 -11.71 12.43 5.70
N ILE A 37 -10.90 11.62 6.41
CA ILE A 37 -11.41 10.42 7.09
C ILE A 37 -12.43 10.80 8.17
N SER A 38 -12.16 11.86 8.94
CA SER A 38 -13.10 12.33 9.98
C SER A 38 -14.41 12.83 9.39
N ARG A 39 -14.36 13.45 8.20
CA ARG A 39 -15.57 13.91 7.51
C ARG A 39 -16.44 12.74 7.04
N ILE A 40 -15.84 11.74 6.39
CA ILE A 40 -16.59 10.57 5.90
C ILE A 40 -17.08 9.67 7.04
N ALA A 41 -16.38 9.66 8.16
CA ALA A 41 -16.75 8.89 9.35
C ALA A 41 -17.85 9.58 10.20
N LYS A 42 -18.18 10.83 9.90
CA LYS A 42 -19.15 11.59 10.69
C LYS A 42 -20.52 10.92 10.67
N GLY A 43 -21.05 10.62 11.84
CA GLY A 43 -22.35 9.97 12.00
C GLY A 43 -22.33 8.45 11.92
N LEU A 44 -21.16 7.84 11.72
CA LEU A 44 -20.98 6.39 11.78
C LEU A 44 -20.63 5.96 13.22
N THR A 45 -21.13 4.80 13.62
CA THR A 45 -20.64 4.12 14.84
C THR A 45 -19.38 3.36 14.47
N ILE A 46 -18.27 3.68 15.11
CA ILE A 46 -16.98 3.04 14.88
C ILE A 46 -16.54 2.34 16.16
N ASN A 47 -16.39 1.04 16.09
CA ASN A 47 -15.86 0.22 17.18
C ASN A 47 -14.36 -0.01 16.91
N TYR A 48 -13.52 0.42 17.85
CA TYR A 48 -12.08 0.23 17.79
C TYR A 48 -11.65 -0.96 18.63
N ASN A 49 -10.54 -1.60 18.23
CA ASN A 49 -9.96 -2.75 18.93
C ASN A 49 -10.89 -3.97 19.05
N GLU A 50 -11.81 -4.11 18.11
CA GLU A 50 -12.63 -5.29 17.97
C GLU A 50 -12.01 -6.25 16.94
N GLU A 51 -11.88 -7.50 17.32
CA GLU A 51 -11.42 -8.57 16.44
C GLU A 51 -12.63 -9.29 15.84
N LEU A 52 -12.60 -9.49 14.52
CA LEU A 52 -13.68 -10.19 13.82
C LEU A 52 -13.57 -11.69 14.05
N HIS A 53 -14.65 -12.29 14.52
CA HIS A 53 -14.80 -13.74 14.71
C HIS A 53 -15.93 -14.29 13.83
N LYS A 54 -15.82 -15.56 13.43
CA LYS A 54 -16.85 -16.25 12.62
C LYS A 54 -18.26 -16.19 13.24
N SER A 55 -18.34 -16.20 14.57
CA SER A 55 -19.62 -16.09 15.30
C SER A 55 -20.33 -14.74 15.14
N MET A 56 -19.66 -13.74 14.59
CA MET A 56 -20.25 -12.41 14.34
C MET A 56 -20.98 -12.35 12.97
N PHE A 57 -20.92 -13.43 12.18
CA PHE A 57 -21.65 -13.53 10.92
C PHE A 57 -23.07 -14.02 11.20
N ASP A 58 -23.97 -13.09 11.38
CA ASP A 58 -25.39 -13.29 11.74
C ASP A 58 -26.35 -13.28 10.52
N GLY A 59 -25.78 -13.30 9.32
CA GLY A 59 -26.53 -13.25 8.06
C GLY A 59 -26.83 -11.84 7.55
N GLN A 60 -26.49 -10.79 8.31
CA GLN A 60 -26.54 -9.43 7.78
C GLN A 60 -25.46 -9.21 6.73
N PRO A 61 -25.68 -8.34 5.74
CA PRO A 61 -24.66 -8.04 4.74
C PRO A 61 -23.47 -7.33 5.37
N ILE A 62 -22.26 -7.88 5.16
CA ILE A 62 -21.00 -7.35 5.68
C ILE A 62 -20.10 -7.01 4.51
N VAL A 63 -19.57 -5.77 4.47
CA VAL A 63 -18.50 -5.40 3.56
C VAL A 63 -17.16 -5.56 4.30
N SER A 64 -16.29 -6.43 3.80
CA SER A 64 -15.01 -6.75 4.43
C SER A 64 -13.83 -6.24 3.61
N THR A 65 -12.92 -5.53 4.26
CA THR A 65 -11.61 -5.14 3.72
C THR A 65 -10.47 -5.98 4.31
N ILE A 66 -10.79 -6.98 5.13
CA ILE A 66 -9.81 -7.88 5.76
C ILE A 66 -9.06 -8.65 4.67
N PRO A 67 -7.71 -8.75 4.76
CA PRO A 67 -6.94 -9.50 3.78
C PRO A 67 -7.43 -10.95 3.63
N MET A 68 -7.56 -11.42 2.38
CA MET A 68 -8.09 -12.74 2.05
C MET A 68 -7.49 -13.89 2.86
N PRO A 69 -6.14 -13.99 3.07
CA PRO A 69 -5.59 -15.06 3.91
C PRO A 69 -6.11 -15.05 5.35
N ALA A 70 -6.32 -13.86 5.93
CA ALA A 70 -6.88 -13.74 7.28
C ALA A 70 -8.38 -14.10 7.30
N MET A 71 -9.14 -13.70 6.29
CA MET A 71 -10.54 -14.07 6.18
C MET A 71 -10.72 -15.58 5.99
N MET A 72 -9.84 -16.24 5.22
CA MET A 72 -9.82 -17.70 5.10
C MET A 72 -9.59 -18.39 6.46
N ASP A 73 -8.71 -17.83 7.28
CA ASP A 73 -8.48 -18.35 8.65
C ASP A 73 -9.74 -18.19 9.52
N ILE A 74 -10.38 -17.02 9.51
CA ILE A 74 -11.59 -16.72 10.29
C ILE A 74 -12.73 -17.69 9.98
N VAL A 75 -12.97 -17.98 8.68
CA VAL A 75 -14.07 -18.86 8.27
C VAL A 75 -13.70 -20.35 8.27
N GLY A 76 -12.42 -20.69 8.47
CA GLY A 76 -11.91 -22.06 8.47
C GLY A 76 -11.86 -22.69 7.08
N TRP A 77 -11.51 -21.92 6.05
CA TRP A 77 -11.33 -22.42 4.68
C TRP A 77 -10.11 -23.35 4.60
N LYS A 78 -10.31 -24.58 4.11
CA LYS A 78 -9.27 -25.64 4.14
C LYS A 78 -8.30 -25.55 2.97
N ASP A 79 -8.78 -25.19 1.78
CA ASP A 79 -7.98 -25.18 0.55
C ASP A 79 -7.25 -23.84 0.36
N LYS A 80 -6.53 -23.43 1.42
CA LYS A 80 -5.81 -22.17 1.46
C LYS A 80 -4.55 -22.24 0.57
N PRO A 81 -4.44 -21.38 -0.47
CA PRO A 81 -3.26 -21.35 -1.31
C PRO A 81 -2.09 -20.66 -0.58
N GLU A 82 -0.92 -20.79 -1.16
CA GLU A 82 0.18 -19.89 -0.83
C GLU A 82 -0.16 -18.48 -1.34
N PHE A 83 -0.04 -17.48 -0.48
CA PHE A 83 -0.26 -16.07 -0.79
C PHE A 83 1.08 -15.36 -0.98
N PRO A 84 1.59 -15.22 -2.23
CA PRO A 84 2.87 -14.58 -2.44
C PRO A 84 2.75 -13.08 -2.22
N TYR A 85 3.60 -12.56 -1.34
CA TYR A 85 3.71 -11.11 -1.08
C TYR A 85 5.12 -10.70 -0.70
N ARG A 86 5.40 -9.41 -0.79
CA ARG A 86 6.57 -8.79 -0.20
C ARG A 86 6.16 -7.70 0.77
N SER A 87 6.75 -7.72 1.94
CA SER A 87 6.66 -6.59 2.85
C SER A 87 7.45 -5.42 2.30
N ILE A 88 6.99 -4.22 2.60
CA ILE A 88 7.74 -2.99 2.42
C ILE A 88 7.82 -2.26 3.75
N TRP A 89 8.78 -1.35 3.86
CA TRP A 89 8.88 -0.44 4.99
C TRP A 89 8.75 0.98 4.47
N SER A 90 7.95 1.77 5.16
CA SER A 90 7.82 3.20 4.90
C SER A 90 8.44 3.96 6.06
N CYS A 91 9.43 4.75 5.75
CA CYS A 91 10.02 5.73 6.64
C CYS A 91 9.41 7.09 6.29
N TRP A 92 8.75 7.74 7.23
CA TRP A 92 8.14 9.03 7.03
C TRP A 92 8.51 10.00 8.14
N CYS A 93 8.63 11.26 7.76
CA CYS A 93 9.06 12.33 8.65
C CYS A 93 8.49 13.68 8.20
N THR A 94 8.66 14.69 9.04
CA THR A 94 8.46 16.09 8.70
C THR A 94 9.79 16.80 8.52
N ILE A 95 9.82 17.73 7.56
CA ILE A 95 10.98 18.57 7.28
C ILE A 95 10.73 19.95 7.92
N ALA A 96 11.68 20.42 8.71
CA ALA A 96 11.58 21.76 9.29
C ALA A 96 11.73 22.83 8.20
N ASP A 97 10.98 23.91 8.36
CA ASP A 97 11.13 25.15 7.57
C ASP A 97 10.92 24.98 6.04
N TYR A 98 10.26 23.90 5.63
CA TYR A 98 9.93 23.61 4.23
C TYR A 98 8.44 23.35 4.05
N ASP A 99 7.89 23.89 2.97
CA ASP A 99 6.52 23.64 2.51
C ASP A 99 6.50 23.61 0.98
N VAL A 100 6.51 22.41 0.40
CA VAL A 100 6.58 22.20 -1.04
C VAL A 100 5.19 22.01 -1.61
N SER A 101 4.70 22.93 -2.40
CA SER A 101 3.36 22.91 -2.98
C SER A 101 3.16 21.84 -4.07
N VAL A 102 4.24 21.32 -4.62
CA VAL A 102 4.20 20.32 -5.71
C VAL A 102 4.56 18.94 -5.19
N ASN A 103 3.70 17.94 -5.44
CA ASN A 103 4.04 16.56 -5.12
C ASN A 103 5.18 16.07 -6.02
N GLN A 104 6.29 15.72 -5.41
CA GLN A 104 7.48 15.19 -6.08
C GLN A 104 7.67 13.73 -5.70
N THR A 105 7.95 12.88 -6.70
CA THR A 105 8.25 11.47 -6.47
C THR A 105 9.45 11.05 -7.32
N ILE A 106 10.44 10.47 -6.65
CA ILE A 106 11.65 9.93 -7.28
C ILE A 106 11.65 8.41 -7.10
N TYR A 107 11.95 7.69 -8.18
CA TYR A 107 12.08 6.24 -8.20
C TYR A 107 13.54 5.83 -8.35
N TYR A 108 14.00 4.91 -7.50
CA TYR A 108 15.36 4.40 -7.47
C TYR A 108 15.41 2.97 -8.02
N PRO A 109 15.70 2.78 -9.30
CA PRO A 109 15.72 1.46 -9.93
C PRO A 109 17.01 0.65 -9.64
N ASP A 110 18.09 1.30 -9.23
CA ASP A 110 19.35 0.63 -8.93
C ASP A 110 19.17 -0.34 -7.73
N LEU A 111 19.64 -1.56 -7.89
CA LEU A 111 19.57 -2.59 -6.86
C LEU A 111 20.52 -2.31 -5.67
N LYS A 112 21.49 -1.41 -5.86
CA LYS A 112 22.42 -1.02 -4.79
C LYS A 112 21.78 -0.09 -3.77
N ASP A 113 20.80 0.73 -4.18
CA ASP A 113 20.11 1.60 -3.26
C ASP A 113 19.21 0.76 -2.34
N PRO A 114 19.22 0.97 -1.01
CA PRO A 114 18.39 0.22 -0.08
C PRO A 114 16.90 0.59 -0.21
N TYR A 115 16.60 1.78 -0.69
CA TYR A 115 15.25 2.32 -0.92
C TYR A 115 14.87 2.27 -2.39
N TYR A 116 13.59 2.35 -2.69
CA TYR A 116 13.08 2.26 -4.07
C TYR A 116 12.23 3.46 -4.51
N ARG A 117 11.71 4.25 -3.57
CA ARG A 117 10.89 5.43 -3.86
C ARG A 117 11.01 6.46 -2.75
N ALA A 118 11.16 7.72 -3.14
CA ALA A 118 11.01 8.86 -2.25
C ALA A 118 9.86 9.75 -2.72
N SER A 119 9.10 10.31 -1.80
CA SER A 119 8.00 11.25 -2.09
C SER A 119 8.02 12.42 -1.13
N LEU A 120 7.81 13.62 -1.66
CA LEU A 120 7.77 14.86 -0.91
C LEU A 120 6.55 15.68 -1.28
N LEU A 121 5.79 16.11 -0.28
CA LEU A 121 4.66 17.03 -0.41
C LEU A 121 4.45 17.84 0.86
N GLY A 122 4.32 19.15 0.73
CA GLY A 122 4.31 20.03 1.88
C GLY A 122 5.63 19.91 2.63
N ASN A 123 5.56 19.69 3.90
CA ASN A 123 6.70 19.35 4.75
C ASN A 123 6.80 17.84 5.06
N LYS A 124 5.98 17.01 4.39
CA LYS A 124 5.93 15.55 4.63
C LYS A 124 6.80 14.83 3.62
N PHE A 125 7.74 14.03 4.12
CA PHE A 125 8.64 13.21 3.33
C PHE A 125 8.44 11.73 3.64
N ILE A 126 8.46 10.90 2.60
CA ILE A 126 8.32 9.44 2.71
C ILE A 126 9.42 8.78 1.89
N LEU A 127 10.20 7.90 2.53
CA LEU A 127 11.18 7.04 1.88
C LEU A 127 10.75 5.58 2.06
N GLU A 128 10.67 4.85 0.95
CA GLU A 128 10.17 3.47 0.96
C GLU A 128 11.26 2.47 0.62
N TYR A 129 11.29 1.37 1.38
CA TYR A 129 12.30 0.31 1.30
C TYR A 129 11.65 -1.04 0.99
N ASN A 130 12.36 -1.90 0.28
CA ASN A 130 11.99 -3.30 0.05
C ASN A 130 12.54 -4.27 1.09
N GLN A 131 13.32 -3.77 2.04
CA GLN A 131 13.88 -4.48 3.19
C GLN A 131 13.84 -3.58 4.42
N GLU A 132 14.06 -4.14 5.59
CA GLU A 132 14.09 -3.35 6.83
C GLU A 132 15.27 -2.35 6.81
N PRO A 133 14.99 -1.05 6.97
CA PRO A 133 16.05 -0.05 6.99
C PRO A 133 16.78 -0.05 8.34
N TRP A 134 18.10 0.01 8.34
CA TRP A 134 18.93 0.13 9.54
C TRP A 134 19.61 1.50 9.67
N GLN A 135 19.63 2.29 8.60
CA GLN A 135 20.20 3.64 8.55
C GLN A 135 19.14 4.65 8.04
N SER A 136 17.90 4.52 8.48
CA SER A 136 16.79 5.31 7.93
C SER A 136 16.97 6.82 8.09
N HIS A 137 17.63 7.28 9.16
CA HIS A 137 17.86 8.70 9.39
C HIS A 137 18.90 9.26 8.42
N GLU A 138 20.01 8.53 8.24
CA GLU A 138 21.10 8.89 7.32
C GLU A 138 20.61 8.85 5.87
N ASP A 139 19.86 7.80 5.49
CA ASP A 139 19.26 7.66 4.16
C ASP A 139 18.32 8.81 3.86
N VAL A 140 17.42 9.16 4.77
CA VAL A 140 16.47 10.28 4.62
C VAL A 140 17.20 11.58 4.43
N SER A 141 18.18 11.88 5.28
CA SER A 141 18.95 13.12 5.20
C SER A 141 19.74 13.21 3.91
N SER A 142 20.35 12.10 3.49
CA SER A 142 21.11 12.02 2.24
C SER A 142 20.22 12.23 1.01
N VAL A 143 19.08 11.57 0.96
CA VAL A 143 18.11 11.70 -0.17
C VAL A 143 17.55 13.12 -0.24
N LEU A 144 17.20 13.72 0.90
CA LEU A 144 16.73 15.11 0.94
C LEU A 144 17.76 16.08 0.40
N ALA A 145 19.01 15.96 0.86
CA ALA A 145 20.08 16.86 0.43
C ALA A 145 20.47 16.65 -1.05
N ASN A 146 20.69 15.40 -1.46
CA ASN A 146 21.25 15.09 -2.78
C ASN A 146 20.22 15.12 -3.91
N ASP A 147 19.00 14.67 -3.65
CA ASP A 147 17.99 14.44 -4.70
C ASP A 147 16.89 15.51 -4.71
N PHE A 148 16.60 16.11 -3.56
CA PHE A 148 15.62 17.20 -3.44
C PHE A 148 16.27 18.58 -3.21
N GLY A 149 17.58 18.64 -2.96
CA GLY A 149 18.30 19.89 -2.69
C GLY A 149 17.91 20.53 -1.36
N ILE A 150 17.45 19.74 -0.40
CA ILE A 150 16.94 20.21 0.89
C ILE A 150 17.92 19.85 2.00
N ASP A 151 18.62 20.85 2.52
CA ASP A 151 19.45 20.74 3.71
C ASP A 151 18.68 21.30 4.93
N SER A 152 17.89 20.45 5.54
CA SER A 152 17.03 20.80 6.68
C SER A 152 16.94 19.69 7.70
N LYS A 153 16.51 20.07 8.91
CA LYS A 153 16.32 19.11 10.01
C LYS A 153 15.09 18.24 9.79
N VAL A 154 15.32 16.95 9.90
CA VAL A 154 14.28 15.93 9.92
C VAL A 154 13.69 15.82 11.33
N LYS A 155 12.37 15.82 11.44
CA LYS A 155 11.62 15.67 12.68
C LYS A 155 10.65 14.48 12.55
N ASP A 156 10.28 13.92 13.69
CA ASP A 156 9.22 12.91 13.80
C ASP A 156 9.41 11.73 12.83
N LEU A 157 10.64 11.19 12.80
CA LEU A 157 10.97 10.07 11.92
C LEU A 157 10.36 8.77 12.47
N HIS A 158 9.52 8.15 11.66
CA HIS A 158 8.85 6.90 11.96
C HIS A 158 9.09 5.87 10.87
N VAL A 159 9.35 4.63 11.27
CA VAL A 159 9.47 3.49 10.36
C VAL A 159 8.33 2.51 10.61
N LYS A 160 7.58 2.16 9.58
CA LYS A 160 6.47 1.21 9.67
C LYS A 160 6.58 0.13 8.60
N LYS A 161 6.49 -1.13 9.05
CA LYS A 161 6.38 -2.28 8.15
C LYS A 161 4.95 -2.41 7.63
N GLN A 162 4.82 -2.57 6.32
CA GLN A 162 3.58 -2.96 5.66
C GLN A 162 3.70 -4.41 5.19
N LYS A 163 3.05 -5.34 5.88
CA LYS A 163 3.15 -6.78 5.62
C LYS A 163 2.85 -7.11 4.15
N PHE A 164 1.73 -6.65 3.62
CA PHE A 164 1.28 -6.91 2.26
C PHE A 164 1.59 -5.75 1.30
N GLY A 165 2.77 -5.14 1.40
CA GLY A 165 3.14 -3.98 0.58
C GLY A 165 3.04 -4.24 -0.92
N LYS A 166 3.46 -5.43 -1.36
CA LYS A 166 3.32 -5.90 -2.74
C LYS A 166 2.76 -7.32 -2.73
N ILE A 167 1.57 -7.50 -3.27
CA ILE A 167 0.96 -8.82 -3.44
C ILE A 167 1.19 -9.33 -4.87
N SER A 168 1.24 -10.66 -5.03
CA SER A 168 1.23 -11.32 -6.34
C SER A 168 -0.04 -12.14 -6.48
N SER A 169 -0.46 -12.37 -7.71
CA SER A 169 -1.68 -13.12 -8.01
C SER A 169 -1.59 -14.57 -7.52
N ILE A 170 -2.70 -15.09 -7.07
CA ILE A 170 -2.95 -16.51 -6.83
C ILE A 170 -3.81 -17.06 -7.98
N ASP A 171 -4.14 -18.35 -7.95
CA ASP A 171 -5.07 -18.93 -8.91
C ASP A 171 -6.41 -18.20 -8.88
N ASP A 172 -6.88 -17.75 -10.06
CA ASP A 172 -8.08 -16.91 -10.17
C ASP A 172 -9.37 -17.70 -9.91
N ASN A 173 -9.40 -19.00 -10.21
CA ASN A 173 -10.57 -19.82 -9.96
C ASN A 173 -10.74 -20.02 -8.46
N LEU A 174 -9.69 -20.41 -7.76
CA LEU A 174 -9.71 -20.56 -6.31
C LEU A 174 -10.06 -19.24 -5.61
N ARG A 175 -9.50 -18.13 -6.09
CA ARG A 175 -9.82 -16.79 -5.59
C ARG A 175 -11.31 -16.47 -5.72
N LYS A 176 -11.90 -16.71 -6.89
CA LYS A 176 -13.33 -16.48 -7.17
C LYS A 176 -14.22 -17.44 -6.37
N GLU A 177 -13.83 -18.70 -6.28
CA GLU A 177 -14.54 -19.72 -5.50
C GLU A 177 -14.65 -19.30 -4.02
N PHE A 178 -13.55 -18.83 -3.43
CA PHE A 178 -13.56 -18.34 -2.06
C PHE A 178 -14.44 -17.10 -1.89
N LEU A 179 -14.36 -16.13 -2.80
CA LEU A 179 -15.20 -14.92 -2.74
C LEU A 179 -16.70 -15.28 -2.85
N TYR A 180 -17.04 -16.20 -3.76
CA TYR A 180 -18.41 -16.71 -3.90
C TYR A 180 -18.88 -17.43 -2.63
N TYR A 181 -18.03 -18.27 -2.04
CA TYR A 181 -18.31 -18.94 -0.76
C TYR A 181 -18.60 -17.93 0.36
N LEU A 182 -17.79 -16.91 0.52
CA LEU A 182 -18.03 -15.86 1.53
C LEU A 182 -19.38 -15.18 1.36
N THR A 183 -19.71 -14.81 0.13
CA THR A 183 -20.99 -14.16 -0.17
C THR A 183 -22.16 -15.08 0.10
N ARG A 184 -22.08 -16.33 -0.34
CA ARG A 184 -23.20 -17.28 -0.26
C ARG A 184 -23.44 -17.79 1.17
N GLU A 185 -22.38 -18.15 1.89
CA GLU A 185 -22.50 -18.80 3.20
C GLU A 185 -22.57 -17.80 4.35
N PHE A 186 -21.99 -16.61 4.19
CA PHE A 186 -21.89 -15.64 5.28
C PHE A 186 -22.44 -14.24 4.95
N ASN A 187 -22.94 -14.01 3.75
CA ASN A 187 -23.37 -12.71 3.26
C ASN A 187 -22.25 -11.63 3.38
N VAL A 188 -20.97 -12.06 3.16
CA VAL A 188 -19.78 -11.21 3.26
C VAL A 188 -19.28 -10.85 1.87
N TYR A 189 -19.17 -9.55 1.61
CA TYR A 189 -18.71 -8.96 0.35
C TYR A 189 -17.30 -8.41 0.54
N SER A 190 -16.34 -8.97 -0.17
CA SER A 190 -14.93 -8.55 -0.10
C SER A 190 -14.71 -7.30 -0.94
N LEU A 191 -14.15 -6.25 -0.33
CA LEU A 191 -13.87 -4.98 -0.99
C LEU A 191 -12.39 -4.61 -0.90
N GLY A 192 -11.84 -4.17 -2.04
CA GLY A 192 -10.49 -3.65 -2.14
C GLY A 192 -9.43 -4.72 -2.35
N ARG A 193 -8.21 -4.23 -2.57
CA ARG A 193 -7.05 -4.99 -3.05
C ARG A 193 -6.69 -6.22 -2.22
N PHE A 194 -6.73 -6.12 -0.91
CA PHE A 194 -6.28 -7.19 -0.02
C PHE A 194 -7.39 -8.21 0.25
N ALA A 195 -8.64 -7.75 0.35
CA ALA A 195 -9.78 -8.63 0.56
C ALA A 195 -10.08 -9.46 -0.68
N THR A 196 -9.91 -8.89 -1.87
CA THR A 196 -10.10 -9.62 -3.13
C THR A 196 -8.82 -10.29 -3.63
N TRP A 197 -7.67 -10.04 -3.01
CA TRP A 197 -6.33 -10.48 -3.41
C TRP A 197 -6.04 -10.24 -4.90
N LYS A 198 -6.40 -9.07 -5.37
CA LYS A 198 -6.23 -8.64 -6.76
C LYS A 198 -5.46 -7.32 -6.80
N GLN A 199 -4.61 -7.14 -7.81
CA GLN A 199 -3.93 -5.88 -8.03
C GLN A 199 -4.89 -4.90 -8.68
N ILE A 200 -5.60 -4.16 -7.85
CA ILE A 200 -6.51 -3.08 -8.20
C ILE A 200 -6.06 -1.78 -7.54
N ILE A 201 -6.37 -0.67 -8.13
CA ILE A 201 -6.18 0.68 -7.59
C ILE A 201 -7.53 1.20 -7.07
N LEU A 202 -7.55 2.39 -6.50
CA LEU A 202 -8.75 2.86 -5.80
C LEU A 202 -9.94 3.10 -6.73
N ASP A 203 -9.69 3.61 -7.92
CA ASP A 203 -10.69 3.78 -8.99
C ASP A 203 -11.32 2.45 -9.43
N ASP A 204 -10.54 1.37 -9.55
CA ASP A 204 -11.07 0.02 -9.81
C ASP A 204 -11.99 -0.52 -8.70
N VAL A 205 -12.01 0.12 -7.53
CA VAL A 205 -12.85 -0.31 -6.39
C VAL A 205 -14.18 0.43 -6.39
N VAL A 206 -14.24 1.60 -7.03
CA VAL A 206 -15.42 2.48 -7.04
C VAL A 206 -16.30 2.20 -8.25
N ASP A 207 -15.73 1.73 -9.37
CA ASP A 207 -16.43 1.29 -10.58
C ASP A 207 -17.06 -0.11 -10.39
#